data_f7ce9bd591b4888e6fa920125f81906c
#
_entry.id   f7ce9bd591b4888e6fa920125f81906c
#
_cell.length_a   1.000
_cell.length_b   1.000
_cell.length_c   1.000
_cell.angle_alpha   90.00
_cell.angle_beta   90.00
_cell.angle_gamma   90.00
#
_symmetry.space_group_name_H-M   'P 1'
#
loop_
_entity.id
_entity.type
_entity.pdbx_description
1 polymer ?
#
loop_
_entity_poly.entity_id
_entity_poly.type
_entity_poly.pdbx_seq_one_letter_code
_entity_poly.pdbx_strand_id
1 'polypeptide(L)'
;VQSPVQKSIQIDFSATPLSKALPEGAGGPFEEFEIAFTIKDRATQQPLSGKRPGAWIDNSGSVFGAQAGGCKQKIDSYLKSSTGARPIVDLTSYYILSFNRDPSISVIDPLVGITGRSNLLATIALSGSPGDWAKSSDDSRIYVSIPSAGKIAIIDAESFRLLEEIEAGERPMRIMLSADARYIFVANDADTDDAGGLTVIEEKSRKIVAHFSTARGHHEMAQSQSGDLLFVSNREKGDVGVFDVATLKLVTRIPTGKTPIALTYSKLAQALYVADGVEGKLTVIDGRSPRILAHIMAQPGLGPIAIAPDGRWALVINTKQNLVHVIEIATNKIVQNIPVGARPYQLLFSEAFAYVVSLDSERINMISLREIGKPSTQQTSSFAAGALPPAEAPQLGPGFSIARAIDDAAVIVANPAEKMIYYYMEGMLAPSGSFLNPGKEVRSVGVINHGLKERAPGWYSARVRLPAGADYDAAIMVGSTYQCFPLHVVEQLRSPSAVTQINYLEAPDVLLGKETAHFRFRLIGNKKSVTAATAKVICFSTTGARSRYEFLAEEIIDGVFMAHVSGLKPGAYYLYVEAPAWGVNHGDHPPINLLVRTDE
;
A
#
# COMPACT_ATOMS: atom_id res chain seq x y z
N VAL A 1 25.19 29.31 25.22
CA VAL A 1 25.53 28.01 25.85
C VAL A 1 25.13 26.95 24.85
N GLN A 2 26.09 26.45 24.08
CA GLN A 2 25.86 25.34 23.13
C GLN A 2 25.63 24.06 23.94
N SER A 3 24.52 23.38 23.68
CA SER A 3 24.15 22.13 24.32
C SER A 3 25.24 21.06 24.06
N PRO A 4 25.73 20.31 25.05
CA PRO A 4 26.84 19.36 24.90
C PRO A 4 26.54 18.13 24.04
N VAL A 5 25.33 17.95 23.59
CA VAL A 5 24.89 16.77 22.79
C VAL A 5 25.38 16.81 21.33
N GLN A 6 25.82 17.94 20.83
CA GLN A 6 26.13 18.16 19.41
C GLN A 6 27.45 17.53 18.92
N LYS A 7 28.32 17.07 19.83
CA LYS A 7 29.66 16.52 19.49
C LYS A 7 29.78 14.99 19.54
N SER A 8 28.72 14.27 19.86
CA SER A 8 28.81 12.83 20.20
C SER A 8 28.35 11.87 19.11
N ILE A 9 27.85 12.34 17.98
CA ILE A 9 27.32 11.45 16.94
C ILE A 9 28.34 11.32 15.80
N GLN A 10 28.64 10.09 15.44
CA GLN A 10 29.35 9.70 14.22
C GLN A 10 28.34 9.08 13.25
N ILE A 11 28.41 9.47 11.98
CA ILE A 11 27.57 8.94 10.91
C ILE A 11 28.51 8.44 9.83
N ASP A 12 28.41 7.16 9.50
CA ASP A 12 29.09 6.54 8.39
C ASP A 12 28.08 6.26 7.28
N PHE A 13 28.45 6.50 6.03
CA PHE A 13 27.60 6.35 4.85
C PHE A 13 28.11 5.23 3.95
N SER A 14 27.17 4.48 3.37
CA SER A 14 27.45 3.53 2.30
C SER A 14 26.34 3.52 1.27
N ALA A 15 26.71 3.29 0.01
CA ALA A 15 25.79 3.09 -1.09
C ALA A 15 26.22 1.81 -1.83
N THR A 16 25.36 0.82 -1.82
CA THR A 16 25.65 -0.49 -2.44
C THR A 16 24.70 -0.69 -3.62
N PRO A 17 25.22 -0.87 -4.86
CA PRO A 17 24.38 -1.20 -6.00
C PRO A 17 23.62 -2.51 -5.75
N LEU A 18 22.31 -2.52 -5.99
CA LEU A 18 21.45 -3.70 -5.82
C LEU A 18 21.36 -4.55 -7.09
N SER A 19 21.71 -3.98 -8.23
CA SER A 19 21.80 -4.71 -9.48
C SER A 19 22.95 -5.73 -9.42
N LYS A 20 22.65 -6.96 -8.97
CA LYS A 20 23.36 -8.11 -9.53
C LYS A 20 23.14 -8.02 -11.03
N ALA A 21 24.23 -8.12 -11.81
CA ALA A 21 24.18 -8.10 -13.25
C ALA A 21 22.87 -8.72 -13.76
N LEU A 22 21.93 -7.84 -14.14
CA LEU A 22 20.72 -8.28 -14.83
C LEU A 22 21.20 -9.03 -16.08
N PRO A 23 20.47 -10.03 -16.56
CA PRO A 23 20.80 -10.69 -17.81
C PRO A 23 21.11 -9.63 -18.86
N GLU A 24 22.16 -9.82 -19.67
CA GLU A 24 22.55 -8.89 -20.70
C GLU A 24 21.32 -8.32 -21.43
N GLY A 25 21.12 -7.01 -21.33
CA GLY A 25 20.01 -6.31 -21.98
C GLY A 25 18.99 -5.61 -21.07
N ALA A 26 19.01 -5.76 -19.75
CA ALA A 26 17.99 -5.24 -18.84
C ALA A 26 18.34 -3.93 -18.09
N GLY A 27 19.33 -3.16 -18.52
CA GLY A 27 19.71 -1.89 -17.88
C GLY A 27 18.78 -0.73 -18.27
N GLY A 28 18.06 -0.16 -17.27
CA GLY A 28 17.28 1.08 -17.42
C GLY A 28 18.14 2.35 -17.26
N PRO A 29 17.58 3.56 -17.52
CA PRO A 29 18.27 4.83 -17.29
C PRO A 29 18.52 5.14 -15.81
N PHE A 30 18.19 4.23 -14.93
CA PHE A 30 18.30 4.35 -13.49
C PHE A 30 19.05 3.16 -12.92
N GLU A 31 19.81 3.42 -11.86
CA GLU A 31 20.48 2.40 -11.05
C GLU A 31 19.84 2.30 -9.67
N GLU A 32 19.70 1.08 -9.15
CA GLU A 32 19.14 0.82 -7.83
C GLU A 32 20.27 0.64 -6.81
N PHE A 33 20.16 1.34 -5.67
CA PHE A 33 21.11 1.29 -4.57
C PHE A 33 20.41 0.99 -3.26
N GLU A 34 21.09 0.25 -2.39
CA GLU A 34 20.85 0.32 -0.97
C GLU A 34 21.72 1.44 -0.39
N ILE A 35 21.06 2.51 0.04
CA ILE A 35 21.69 3.62 0.77
C ILE A 35 21.60 3.29 2.25
N ALA A 36 22.73 3.34 2.95
CA ALA A 36 22.74 3.06 4.37
C ALA A 36 23.57 4.07 5.15
N PHE A 37 23.09 4.38 6.35
CA PHE A 37 23.76 5.23 7.35
C PHE A 37 23.92 4.45 8.65
N THR A 38 25.15 4.38 9.14
CA THR A 38 25.44 3.82 10.46
C THR A 38 25.65 4.95 11.45
N ILE A 39 24.80 4.99 12.48
CA ILE A 39 24.77 6.06 13.48
C ILE A 39 25.30 5.50 14.81
N LYS A 40 26.39 6.08 15.30
CA LYS A 40 27.08 5.64 16.52
C LYS A 40 27.36 6.82 17.46
N ASP A 41 27.48 6.53 18.72
CA ASP A 41 28.10 7.45 19.66
C ASP A 41 29.61 7.51 19.38
N ARG A 42 30.13 8.72 19.19
CA ARG A 42 31.54 8.92 18.79
C ARG A 42 32.53 8.48 19.87
N ALA A 43 32.17 8.62 21.15
CA ALA A 43 33.06 8.33 22.26
C ALA A 43 33.07 6.83 22.58
N THR A 44 31.90 6.20 22.59
CA THR A 44 31.74 4.80 23.00
C THR A 44 31.73 3.82 21.83
N GLN A 45 31.61 4.33 20.57
CA GLN A 45 31.41 3.53 19.34
C GLN A 45 30.18 2.63 19.38
N GLN A 46 29.30 2.82 20.36
CA GLN A 46 28.06 2.05 20.47
C GLN A 46 27.04 2.54 19.44
N PRO A 47 26.28 1.62 18.79
CA PRO A 47 25.23 1.99 17.86
C PRO A 47 24.12 2.77 18.58
N LEU A 48 23.66 3.85 17.97
CA LEU A 48 22.55 4.66 18.46
C LEU A 48 21.24 4.21 17.81
N SER A 49 20.57 3.28 18.46
CA SER A 49 19.29 2.75 18.04
C SER A 49 18.11 3.68 18.34
N GLY A 50 16.98 3.48 17.64
CA GLY A 50 15.73 4.21 17.87
C GLY A 50 15.79 5.70 17.46
N LYS A 51 16.76 6.09 16.64
CA LYS A 51 16.80 7.44 16.06
C LYS A 51 15.83 7.53 14.87
N ARG A 52 15.37 8.75 14.60
CA ARG A 52 14.58 9.06 13.41
C ARG A 52 15.38 10.01 12.54
N PRO A 53 16.31 9.51 11.72
CA PRO A 53 17.08 10.35 10.84
C PRO A 53 16.21 10.88 9.69
N GLY A 54 16.32 12.15 9.38
CA GLY A 54 15.88 12.70 8.10
C GLY A 54 17.00 12.54 7.08
N ALA A 55 16.70 12.08 5.86
CA ALA A 55 17.71 12.01 4.80
C ALA A 55 17.14 12.31 3.43
N TRP A 56 17.98 12.82 2.55
CA TRP A 56 17.62 13.30 1.22
C TRP A 56 18.75 13.04 0.24
N ILE A 57 18.41 12.80 -1.03
CA ILE A 57 19.40 12.70 -2.11
C ILE A 57 19.05 13.74 -3.18
N ASP A 58 20.05 14.49 -3.61
CA ASP A 58 19.90 15.52 -4.65
C ASP A 58 21.17 15.63 -5.48
N ASN A 59 21.07 16.23 -6.68
CA ASN A 59 22.23 16.47 -7.53
C ASN A 59 23.27 17.33 -6.80
N SER A 60 24.55 16.97 -6.92
CA SER A 60 25.66 17.72 -6.33
C SER A 60 25.83 19.12 -6.94
N GLY A 61 25.35 19.32 -8.17
CA GLY A 61 25.40 20.62 -8.90
C GLY A 61 24.12 21.44 -8.80
N SER A 62 23.15 21.11 -7.93
CA SER A 62 21.96 21.93 -7.76
C SER A 62 22.32 23.34 -7.27
N VAL A 63 21.62 24.36 -7.77
CA VAL A 63 21.88 25.80 -7.56
C VAL A 63 22.06 26.18 -6.07
N PHE A 64 21.59 25.32 -5.16
CA PHE A 64 21.76 25.48 -3.72
C PHE A 64 23.05 24.85 -3.16
N GLY A 65 23.78 24.04 -3.93
CA GLY A 65 25.01 23.36 -3.50
C GLY A 65 26.32 24.06 -3.87
N ALA A 66 26.31 24.92 -4.88
CA ALA A 66 27.54 25.54 -5.44
C ALA A 66 27.99 26.83 -4.72
N GLN A 67 27.18 27.42 -3.86
CA GLN A 67 27.60 28.56 -3.04
C GLN A 67 27.71 28.16 -1.57
N ALA A 68 28.82 28.48 -1.00
CA ALA A 68 29.41 28.32 0.32
C ALA A 68 28.52 28.19 1.60
N GLY A 69 27.32 27.65 1.49
CA GLY A 69 26.37 27.53 2.60
C GLY A 69 26.38 26.19 3.32
N GLY A 70 27.04 25.20 2.78
CA GLY A 70 27.21 23.90 3.39
C GLY A 70 25.96 23.05 3.50
N CYS A 71 26.14 21.81 3.87
CA CYS A 71 25.15 20.75 4.04
C CYS A 71 23.92 21.15 4.86
N LYS A 72 24.11 21.96 5.91
CA LYS A 72 23.04 22.46 6.75
C LYS A 72 22.03 23.33 5.99
N GLN A 73 22.52 24.25 5.14
CA GLN A 73 21.61 25.12 4.38
C GLN A 73 20.80 24.34 3.34
N LYS A 74 21.41 23.33 2.74
CA LYS A 74 20.73 22.40 1.84
C LYS A 74 19.57 21.69 2.57
N ILE A 75 19.83 21.11 3.74
CA ILE A 75 18.82 20.45 4.57
C ILE A 75 17.76 21.45 5.06
N ASP A 76 18.16 22.63 5.55
CA ASP A 76 17.24 23.67 5.99
C ASP A 76 16.29 24.12 4.86
N SER A 77 16.74 24.09 3.60
CA SER A 77 15.90 24.40 2.44
C SER A 77 14.83 23.35 2.20
N TYR A 78 15.15 22.07 2.40
CA TYR A 78 14.18 20.98 2.30
C TYR A 78 13.13 21.04 3.42
N LEU A 79 13.56 21.26 4.65
CA LEU A 79 12.68 21.37 5.81
C LEU A 79 11.73 22.56 5.75
N LYS A 80 12.16 23.68 5.14
CA LYS A 80 11.33 24.89 5.02
C LYS A 80 10.29 24.81 3.90
N SER A 81 10.24 23.71 3.15
CA SER A 81 9.30 23.53 2.02
C SER A 81 9.25 24.77 1.09
N SER A 82 10.37 25.50 0.99
CA SER A 82 10.42 26.71 0.17
C SER A 82 10.26 26.32 -1.29
N THR A 83 9.45 27.07 -2.01
CA THR A 83 8.92 26.86 -3.37
C THR A 83 9.97 26.66 -4.48
N GLY A 84 11.08 26.01 -4.25
CA GLY A 84 12.13 25.79 -5.24
C GLY A 84 13.16 24.73 -4.93
N ALA A 85 13.31 24.33 -3.68
CA ALA A 85 14.34 23.37 -3.26
C ALA A 85 13.69 22.02 -2.94
N ARG A 86 13.67 21.10 -3.90
CA ARG A 86 13.23 19.71 -3.69
C ARG A 86 14.38 18.78 -3.93
N PRO A 87 14.60 17.82 -3.03
CA PRO A 87 15.51 16.71 -3.31
C PRO A 87 14.94 15.82 -4.41
N ILE A 88 15.80 15.12 -5.14
CA ILE A 88 15.40 14.09 -6.10
C ILE A 88 14.72 12.93 -5.37
N VAL A 89 15.27 12.57 -4.19
CA VAL A 89 14.72 11.53 -3.33
C VAL A 89 14.61 12.06 -1.91
N ASP A 90 13.42 11.93 -1.32
CA ASP A 90 13.17 12.20 0.08
C ASP A 90 13.05 10.87 0.84
N LEU A 91 14.05 10.57 1.66
CA LEU A 91 14.11 9.35 2.47
C LEU A 91 13.42 9.52 3.85
N THR A 92 12.59 10.53 3.99
CA THR A 92 11.69 10.74 5.15
C THR A 92 10.23 10.55 4.77
N SER A 93 9.95 10.31 3.50
CA SER A 93 8.61 10.35 2.95
C SER A 93 7.93 8.97 2.93
N TYR A 94 6.64 8.99 2.67
CA TYR A 94 5.81 7.84 2.38
C TYR A 94 5.01 8.09 1.10
N TYR A 95 4.50 7.03 0.50
CA TYR A 95 3.56 7.14 -0.61
C TYR A 95 2.18 6.69 -0.20
N ILE A 96 1.17 7.34 -0.80
CA ILE A 96 -0.22 6.97 -0.64
C ILE A 96 -0.59 6.03 -1.79
N LEU A 97 -1.10 4.86 -1.45
CA LEU A 97 -1.66 3.91 -2.40
C LEU A 97 -3.17 4.12 -2.47
N SER A 98 -3.68 4.43 -3.64
CA SER A 98 -5.12 4.47 -3.92
C SER A 98 -5.52 3.19 -4.65
N PHE A 99 -6.27 2.34 -3.99
CA PHE A 99 -6.85 1.14 -4.59
C PHE A 99 -8.16 1.54 -5.26
N ASN A 100 -8.16 1.50 -6.59
CA ASN A 100 -9.22 2.07 -7.39
C ASN A 100 -10.36 1.06 -7.66
N ARG A 101 -11.52 1.56 -8.04
CA ARG A 101 -12.63 0.70 -8.50
C ARG A 101 -12.30 0.02 -9.83
N ASP A 102 -11.58 0.70 -10.72
CA ASP A 102 -11.02 0.12 -11.92
C ASP A 102 -9.82 -0.80 -11.57
N PRO A 103 -9.39 -1.68 -12.49
CA PRO A 103 -8.27 -2.60 -12.24
C PRO A 103 -6.92 -1.90 -12.12
N SER A 104 -6.76 -1.03 -11.14
CA SER A 104 -5.51 -0.28 -10.96
C SER A 104 -5.28 0.18 -9.52
N ILE A 105 -4.01 0.47 -9.23
CA ILE A 105 -3.58 1.17 -8.03
C ILE A 105 -2.85 2.44 -8.46
N SER A 106 -3.26 3.58 -7.92
CA SER A 106 -2.52 4.83 -8.10
C SER A 106 -1.56 5.04 -6.95
N VAL A 107 -0.32 5.40 -7.25
CA VAL A 107 0.69 5.76 -6.27
C VAL A 107 0.82 7.27 -6.26
N ILE A 108 0.60 7.88 -5.12
CA ILE A 108 0.54 9.34 -4.95
C ILE A 108 1.66 9.76 -4.02
N ASP A 109 2.45 10.75 -4.45
CA ASP A 109 3.45 11.40 -3.63
C ASP A 109 2.79 12.58 -2.89
N PRO A 110 2.65 12.53 -1.55
CA PRO A 110 2.01 13.60 -0.79
C PRO A 110 2.79 14.91 -0.81
N LEU A 111 4.08 14.89 -1.07
CA LEU A 111 4.92 16.09 -1.08
C LEU A 111 4.76 16.94 -2.34
N VAL A 112 4.32 16.35 -3.45
CA VAL A 112 4.17 17.07 -4.73
C VAL A 112 2.90 17.94 -4.78
N GLY A 113 1.91 17.71 -3.92
CA GLY A 113 0.58 18.34 -3.96
C GLY A 113 0.51 19.83 -3.70
N ILE A 114 1.49 20.39 -3.07
CA ILE A 114 1.49 21.81 -2.69
C ILE A 114 1.67 22.74 -3.92
N THR A 115 2.08 22.23 -5.09
CA THR A 115 2.47 23.05 -6.25
C THR A 115 1.49 22.99 -7.43
N GLY A 116 0.29 22.40 -7.27
CA GLY A 116 -0.75 22.34 -8.32
C GLY A 116 -0.43 21.42 -9.52
N ARG A 117 0.64 20.61 -9.42
CA ARG A 117 0.95 19.55 -10.39
C ARG A 117 0.35 18.22 -9.93
N SER A 118 0.16 17.30 -10.85
CA SER A 118 -0.30 15.95 -10.54
C SER A 118 0.66 15.26 -9.56
N ASN A 119 0.13 14.79 -8.44
CA ASN A 119 0.88 14.03 -7.44
C ASN A 119 1.00 12.55 -7.80
N LEU A 120 0.45 12.15 -8.93
CA LEU A 120 0.45 10.78 -9.39
C LEU A 120 1.88 10.40 -9.82
N LEU A 121 2.51 9.55 -9.01
CA LEU A 121 3.86 9.04 -9.26
C LEU A 121 3.84 7.85 -10.22
N ALA A 122 2.90 6.92 -10.01
CA ALA A 122 2.75 5.72 -10.82
C ALA A 122 1.30 5.22 -10.84
N THR A 123 0.97 4.45 -11.87
CA THR A 123 -0.26 3.67 -11.92
C THR A 123 0.11 2.21 -12.18
N ILE A 124 -0.34 1.33 -11.31
CA ILE A 124 -0.11 -0.11 -11.40
C ILE A 124 -1.39 -0.73 -11.95
N ALA A 125 -1.31 -1.32 -13.13
CA ALA A 125 -2.43 -2.03 -13.74
C ALA A 125 -2.50 -3.47 -13.20
N LEU A 126 -3.73 -3.94 -12.95
CA LEU A 126 -4.03 -5.27 -12.42
C LEU A 126 -4.99 -6.01 -13.37
N SER A 127 -5.10 -7.34 -13.22
CA SER A 127 -6.07 -8.14 -13.99
C SER A 127 -7.52 -7.96 -13.55
N GLY A 128 -7.76 -7.31 -12.41
CA GLY A 128 -9.08 -7.00 -11.87
C GLY A 128 -9.02 -5.98 -10.76
N SER A 129 -10.18 -5.50 -10.30
CA SER A 129 -10.24 -4.51 -9.23
C SER A 129 -9.60 -5.04 -7.94
N PRO A 130 -8.73 -4.24 -7.28
CA PRO A 130 -8.13 -4.63 -6.02
C PRO A 130 -9.17 -4.79 -4.91
N GLY A 131 -8.98 -5.79 -4.05
CA GLY A 131 -9.79 -6.04 -2.87
C GLY A 131 -9.13 -5.54 -1.59
N ASP A 132 -8.37 -6.41 -0.95
CA ASP A 132 -7.58 -6.13 0.24
C ASP A 132 -6.08 -6.13 -0.06
N TRP A 133 -5.28 -5.61 0.85
CA TRP A 133 -3.85 -5.54 0.66
C TRP A 133 -3.07 -5.79 1.96
N ALA A 134 -1.87 -6.28 1.81
CA ALA A 134 -0.89 -6.43 2.87
C ALA A 134 0.49 -6.03 2.35
N LYS A 135 1.41 -5.74 3.26
CA LYS A 135 2.80 -5.42 2.93
C LYS A 135 3.76 -6.36 3.66
N SER A 136 4.92 -6.59 3.07
CA SER A 136 6.00 -7.29 3.76
C SER A 136 6.47 -6.50 4.99
N SER A 137 7.05 -7.17 5.97
CA SER A 137 7.55 -6.55 7.21
C SER A 137 8.65 -5.51 6.95
N ASP A 138 9.36 -5.64 5.85
CA ASP A 138 10.41 -4.73 5.41
C ASP A 138 9.89 -3.64 4.45
N ASP A 139 8.58 -3.59 4.17
CA ASP A 139 7.92 -2.72 3.20
C ASP A 139 8.51 -2.78 1.77
N SER A 140 9.16 -3.87 1.41
CA SER A 140 9.72 -4.03 0.07
C SER A 140 8.72 -4.58 -0.95
N ARG A 141 7.61 -5.17 -0.47
CA ARG A 141 6.57 -5.77 -1.31
C ARG A 141 5.18 -5.40 -0.84
N ILE A 142 4.28 -5.28 -1.80
CA ILE A 142 2.85 -5.09 -1.60
C ILE A 142 2.14 -6.30 -2.21
N TYR A 143 1.24 -6.89 -1.45
CA TYR A 143 0.40 -8.01 -1.87
C TYR A 143 -1.04 -7.52 -1.93
N VAL A 144 -1.72 -7.78 -3.04
CA VAL A 144 -3.07 -7.27 -3.26
C VAL A 144 -3.97 -8.38 -3.75
N SER A 145 -5.08 -8.61 -3.08
CA SER A 145 -6.08 -9.56 -3.57
C SER A 145 -6.86 -8.99 -4.76
N ILE A 146 -7.16 -9.84 -5.73
CA ILE A 146 -7.94 -9.52 -6.93
C ILE A 146 -9.12 -10.48 -7.01
N PRO A 147 -10.23 -10.19 -6.29
CA PRO A 147 -11.34 -11.14 -6.15
C PRO A 147 -11.95 -11.58 -7.47
N SER A 148 -12.11 -10.67 -8.43
CA SER A 148 -12.72 -10.97 -9.73
C SER A 148 -11.86 -11.86 -10.65
N ALA A 149 -10.55 -11.93 -10.38
CA ALA A 149 -9.60 -12.73 -11.14
C ALA A 149 -9.19 -14.03 -10.44
N GLY A 150 -9.55 -14.21 -9.16
CA GLY A 150 -9.10 -15.37 -8.37
C GLY A 150 -7.60 -15.32 -8.01
N LYS A 151 -7.00 -14.13 -7.99
CA LYS A 151 -5.55 -13.95 -7.90
C LYS A 151 -5.14 -13.03 -6.77
N ILE A 152 -3.85 -13.10 -6.43
CA ILE A 152 -3.16 -12.01 -5.72
C ILE A 152 -2.07 -11.43 -6.62
N ALA A 153 -1.90 -10.11 -6.58
CA ALA A 153 -0.78 -9.40 -7.19
C ALA A 153 0.35 -9.25 -6.20
N ILE A 154 1.57 -9.45 -6.67
CA ILE A 154 2.82 -9.15 -5.95
C ILE A 154 3.46 -7.96 -6.64
N ILE A 155 3.63 -6.88 -5.90
CA ILE A 155 4.12 -5.60 -6.40
C ILE A 155 5.42 -5.25 -5.67
N ASP A 156 6.42 -4.82 -6.40
CA ASP A 156 7.61 -4.22 -5.83
C ASP A 156 7.28 -2.82 -5.31
N ALA A 157 7.50 -2.60 -4.02
CA ALA A 157 7.07 -1.37 -3.35
C ALA A 157 7.99 -0.17 -3.62
N GLU A 158 9.11 -0.39 -4.27
CA GLU A 158 10.08 0.64 -4.56
C GLU A 158 9.95 1.18 -5.97
N SER A 159 9.88 0.26 -6.94
CA SER A 159 9.67 0.59 -8.35
C SER A 159 8.19 0.71 -8.72
N PHE A 160 7.28 0.28 -7.83
CA PHE A 160 5.85 0.17 -8.08
C PHE A 160 5.49 -0.67 -9.31
N ARG A 161 6.31 -1.68 -9.59
CA ARG A 161 6.09 -2.62 -10.69
C ARG A 161 5.33 -3.84 -10.19
N LEU A 162 4.35 -4.25 -10.98
CA LEU A 162 3.73 -5.55 -10.83
C LEU A 162 4.78 -6.62 -11.19
N LEU A 163 5.17 -7.42 -10.20
CA LEU A 163 6.12 -8.51 -10.41
C LEU A 163 5.44 -9.74 -10.98
N GLU A 164 4.29 -10.10 -10.41
CA GLU A 164 3.55 -11.31 -10.77
C GLU A 164 2.13 -11.25 -10.23
N GLU A 165 1.21 -11.92 -10.93
CA GLU A 165 -0.10 -12.29 -10.41
C GLU A 165 -0.18 -13.80 -10.31
N ILE A 166 -0.47 -14.32 -9.12
CA ILE A 166 -0.54 -15.76 -8.84
C ILE A 166 -1.94 -16.18 -8.45
N GLU A 167 -2.32 -17.41 -8.81
CA GLU A 167 -3.61 -17.98 -8.43
C GLU A 167 -3.73 -18.07 -6.91
N ALA A 168 -4.90 -17.72 -6.37
CA ALA A 168 -5.16 -17.67 -4.94
C ALA A 168 -6.50 -18.29 -4.51
N GLY A 169 -7.20 -18.93 -5.43
CA GLY A 169 -8.50 -19.53 -5.19
C GLY A 169 -9.67 -18.65 -5.63
N GLU A 170 -10.88 -19.08 -5.34
CA GLU A 170 -12.10 -18.39 -5.75
C GLU A 170 -12.36 -17.17 -4.87
N ARG A 171 -12.50 -15.99 -5.48
CA ARG A 171 -12.76 -14.70 -4.82
C ARG A 171 -11.90 -14.44 -3.58
N PRO A 172 -10.57 -14.30 -3.74
CA PRO A 172 -9.68 -13.92 -2.63
C PRO A 172 -10.08 -12.54 -2.10
N MET A 173 -10.53 -12.45 -0.85
CA MET A 173 -11.03 -11.21 -0.25
C MET A 173 -10.07 -10.63 0.77
N ARG A 174 -9.64 -11.41 1.76
CA ARG A 174 -8.70 -10.96 2.79
C ARG A 174 -7.32 -11.53 2.54
N ILE A 175 -6.31 -10.72 2.84
CA ILE A 175 -4.91 -11.12 2.70
C ILE A 175 -4.12 -10.74 3.95
N MET A 176 -3.29 -11.64 4.45
CA MET A 176 -2.44 -11.43 5.62
C MET A 176 -1.14 -12.20 5.47
N LEU A 177 -0.02 -11.64 5.92
CA LEU A 177 1.25 -12.37 6.02
C LEU A 177 1.37 -13.05 7.37
N SER A 178 2.02 -14.22 7.40
CA SER A 178 2.45 -14.82 8.66
C SER A 178 3.46 -13.93 9.38
N ALA A 179 3.51 -14.02 10.71
CA ALA A 179 4.40 -13.19 11.52
C ALA A 179 5.89 -13.38 11.17
N ASP A 180 6.26 -14.57 10.70
CA ASP A 180 7.60 -14.92 10.21
C ASP A 180 7.82 -14.61 8.72
N ALA A 181 6.81 -14.02 8.06
CA ALA A 181 6.79 -13.70 6.64
C ALA A 181 6.98 -14.89 5.67
N ARG A 182 6.80 -16.15 6.15
CA ARG A 182 6.92 -17.36 5.30
C ARG A 182 5.70 -17.57 4.42
N TYR A 183 4.52 -17.20 4.91
CA TYR A 183 3.26 -17.50 4.27
C TYR A 183 2.45 -16.24 4.00
N ILE A 184 1.75 -16.28 2.89
CA ILE A 184 0.66 -15.36 2.57
C ILE A 184 -0.63 -16.15 2.77
N PHE A 185 -1.45 -15.72 3.73
CA PHE A 185 -2.77 -16.27 3.97
C PHE A 185 -3.80 -15.49 3.18
N VAL A 186 -4.61 -16.19 2.41
CA VAL A 186 -5.64 -15.60 1.56
C VAL A 186 -6.98 -16.22 1.89
N ALA A 187 -7.90 -15.42 2.43
CA ALA A 187 -9.25 -15.87 2.71
C ALA A 187 -10.13 -15.73 1.47
N ASN A 188 -10.74 -16.85 1.07
CA ASN A 188 -11.54 -17.01 -0.15
C ASN A 188 -13.04 -16.95 0.19
N ASP A 189 -13.73 -15.98 -0.39
CA ASP A 189 -15.18 -15.79 -0.24
C ASP A 189 -15.93 -16.53 -1.36
N ALA A 190 -15.80 -17.86 -1.40
CA ALA A 190 -16.37 -18.69 -2.44
C ALA A 190 -17.85 -19.03 -2.20
N ASP A 191 -18.53 -19.46 -3.27
CA ASP A 191 -19.95 -19.83 -3.23
C ASP A 191 -20.19 -21.26 -2.75
N THR A 192 -19.14 -22.08 -2.70
CA THR A 192 -19.19 -23.48 -2.23
C THR A 192 -18.32 -23.71 -1.02
N ASP A 193 -18.68 -24.68 -0.20
CA ASP A 193 -17.91 -25.02 1.01
C ASP A 193 -16.51 -25.55 0.67
N ASP A 194 -16.34 -26.24 -0.46
CA ASP A 194 -15.06 -26.82 -0.87
C ASP A 194 -14.07 -25.77 -1.39
N ALA A 195 -14.56 -24.75 -2.09
CA ALA A 195 -13.76 -23.66 -2.62
C ALA A 195 -13.56 -22.53 -1.61
N GLY A 196 -14.44 -22.42 -0.61
CA GLY A 196 -14.36 -21.43 0.45
C GLY A 196 -13.33 -21.80 1.51
N GLY A 197 -12.77 -20.79 2.15
CA GLY A 197 -11.84 -20.97 3.24
C GLY A 197 -10.53 -20.23 3.05
N LEU A 198 -9.41 -20.92 3.27
CA LEU A 198 -8.09 -20.29 3.33
C LEU A 198 -7.12 -20.95 2.35
N THR A 199 -6.56 -20.18 1.44
CA THR A 199 -5.42 -20.57 0.63
C THR A 199 -4.12 -20.09 1.30
N VAL A 200 -3.14 -20.97 1.42
CA VAL A 200 -1.83 -20.66 1.97
C VAL A 200 -0.79 -20.71 0.86
N ILE A 201 -0.10 -19.60 0.66
CA ILE A 201 0.93 -19.45 -0.35
C ILE A 201 2.27 -19.25 0.37
N GLU A 202 3.28 -20.04 0.00
CA GLU A 202 4.63 -19.80 0.49
C GLU A 202 5.23 -18.59 -0.23
N GLU A 203 5.62 -17.57 0.53
CA GLU A 203 6.06 -16.28 -0.02
C GLU A 203 7.27 -16.43 -0.95
N LYS A 204 8.27 -17.21 -0.54
CA LYS A 204 9.53 -17.36 -1.29
C LYS A 204 9.35 -18.10 -2.61
N SER A 205 8.62 -19.19 -2.62
CA SER A 205 8.38 -20.02 -3.83
C SER A 205 7.21 -19.53 -4.66
N ARG A 206 6.32 -18.68 -4.08
CA ARG A 206 5.08 -18.19 -4.67
C ARG A 206 4.12 -19.30 -5.09
N LYS A 207 4.18 -20.43 -4.38
CA LYS A 207 3.33 -21.60 -4.64
C LYS A 207 2.30 -21.80 -3.55
N ILE A 208 1.13 -22.25 -3.93
CA ILE A 208 0.12 -22.73 -2.98
C ILE A 208 0.69 -23.99 -2.31
N VAL A 209 0.76 -23.98 -0.99
CA VAL A 209 1.29 -25.08 -0.16
C VAL A 209 0.19 -25.76 0.65
N ALA A 210 -0.94 -25.09 0.87
CA ALA A 210 -2.10 -25.66 1.53
C ALA A 210 -3.39 -24.93 1.12
N HIS A 211 -4.51 -25.65 1.22
CA HIS A 211 -5.85 -25.09 1.18
C HIS A 211 -6.66 -25.69 2.32
N PHE A 212 -7.29 -24.82 3.12
CA PHE A 212 -8.18 -25.25 4.21
C PHE A 212 -9.61 -24.92 3.84
N SER A 213 -10.35 -25.95 3.44
CA SER A 213 -11.79 -25.83 3.25
C SER A 213 -12.46 -25.62 4.61
N THR A 214 -12.92 -24.40 4.87
CA THR A 214 -13.56 -24.06 6.14
C THR A 214 -15.06 -23.91 6.02
N ALA A 215 -15.53 -23.18 5.05
CA ALA A 215 -16.92 -23.02 4.61
C ALA A 215 -16.96 -22.04 3.43
N ARG A 216 -18.10 -21.91 2.79
CA ARG A 216 -18.41 -20.79 1.90
C ARG A 216 -18.56 -19.48 2.68
N GLY A 217 -18.51 -18.37 1.95
CA GLY A 217 -18.74 -17.02 2.47
C GLY A 217 -17.48 -16.37 3.03
N HIS A 218 -17.68 -15.28 3.75
CA HIS A 218 -16.60 -14.39 4.18
C HIS A 218 -15.85 -14.92 5.40
N HIS A 219 -14.53 -14.72 5.38
CA HIS A 219 -13.61 -15.10 6.46
C HIS A 219 -12.73 -13.92 6.86
N GLU A 220 -12.62 -13.69 8.17
CA GLU A 220 -11.64 -12.79 8.77
C GLU A 220 -10.54 -13.59 9.44
N MET A 221 -9.36 -13.01 9.56
CA MET A 221 -8.17 -13.68 10.07
C MET A 221 -7.48 -12.86 11.17
N ALA A 222 -6.90 -13.56 12.14
CA ALA A 222 -5.96 -12.97 13.09
C ALA A 222 -4.92 -14.01 13.52
N GLN A 223 -3.74 -13.57 13.93
CA GLN A 223 -2.69 -14.43 14.46
C GLN A 223 -2.50 -14.23 15.96
N SER A 224 -2.06 -15.29 16.63
CA SER A 224 -1.55 -15.20 18.01
C SER A 224 -0.34 -14.27 18.09
N GLN A 225 0.03 -13.83 19.29
CA GLN A 225 1.17 -12.94 19.48
C GLN A 225 2.50 -13.55 19.01
N SER A 226 2.68 -14.85 19.23
CA SER A 226 3.86 -15.61 18.76
C SER A 226 3.84 -15.89 17.26
N GLY A 227 2.66 -15.76 16.59
CA GLY A 227 2.46 -16.18 15.21
C GLY A 227 2.23 -17.68 15.02
N ASP A 228 2.24 -18.48 16.10
CA ASP A 228 2.12 -19.94 16.02
C ASP A 228 0.71 -20.40 15.63
N LEU A 229 -0.32 -19.63 16.02
CA LEU A 229 -1.71 -19.93 15.73
C LEU A 229 -2.32 -18.88 14.80
N LEU A 230 -3.05 -19.36 13.80
CA LEU A 230 -3.90 -18.59 12.92
C LEU A 230 -5.36 -18.88 13.25
N PHE A 231 -6.14 -17.84 13.48
CA PHE A 231 -7.57 -17.90 13.72
C PHE A 231 -8.32 -17.41 12.48
N VAL A 232 -9.29 -18.18 12.01
CA VAL A 232 -10.09 -17.89 10.81
C VAL A 232 -11.56 -18.00 11.17
N SER A 233 -12.31 -16.91 11.02
CA SER A 233 -13.76 -16.95 11.23
C SER A 233 -14.46 -17.63 10.06
N ASN A 234 -15.44 -18.47 10.37
CA ASN A 234 -16.31 -19.14 9.39
C ASN A 234 -17.73 -18.62 9.56
N ARG A 235 -18.04 -17.57 8.83
CA ARG A 235 -19.28 -16.83 8.99
C ARG A 235 -20.53 -17.70 8.86
N GLU A 236 -20.56 -18.60 7.87
CA GLU A 236 -21.71 -19.45 7.59
C GLU A 236 -21.81 -20.69 8.53
N LYS A 237 -20.70 -21.11 9.11
CA LYS A 237 -20.67 -22.24 10.07
C LYS A 237 -20.81 -21.79 11.53
N GLY A 238 -20.63 -20.50 11.83
CA GLY A 238 -20.73 -19.98 13.19
C GLY A 238 -19.58 -20.37 14.12
N ASP A 239 -18.40 -20.64 13.56
CA ASP A 239 -17.22 -21.04 14.32
C ASP A 239 -15.96 -20.26 13.95
N VAL A 240 -14.91 -20.46 14.71
CA VAL A 240 -13.55 -20.05 14.38
C VAL A 240 -12.69 -21.29 14.27
N GLY A 241 -12.07 -21.49 13.11
CA GLY A 241 -11.03 -22.47 12.88
C GLY A 241 -9.70 -21.97 13.46
N VAL A 242 -9.02 -22.83 14.18
CA VAL A 242 -7.68 -22.56 14.73
C VAL A 242 -6.68 -23.45 14.04
N PHE A 243 -5.67 -22.86 13.41
CA PHE A 243 -4.66 -23.57 12.64
C PHE A 243 -3.27 -23.34 13.25
N ASP A 244 -2.48 -24.39 13.28
CA ASP A 244 -1.06 -24.31 13.61
C ASP A 244 -0.29 -23.87 12.36
N VAL A 245 0.44 -22.75 12.46
CA VAL A 245 1.12 -22.13 11.32
C VAL A 245 2.35 -22.92 10.88
N ALA A 246 3.03 -23.61 11.78
CA ALA A 246 4.24 -24.38 11.47
C ALA A 246 3.91 -25.66 10.68
N THR A 247 2.85 -26.36 11.10
CA THR A 247 2.44 -27.63 10.49
C THR A 247 1.38 -27.48 9.42
N LEU A 248 0.78 -26.31 9.30
CA LEU A 248 -0.36 -26.00 8.42
C LEU A 248 -1.53 -27.00 8.63
N LYS A 249 -1.89 -27.27 9.90
CA LYS A 249 -2.97 -28.19 10.25
C LYS A 249 -4.01 -27.50 11.11
N LEU A 250 -5.25 -27.93 10.94
CA LEU A 250 -6.35 -27.56 11.83
C LEU A 250 -6.12 -28.16 13.22
N VAL A 251 -6.05 -27.31 14.24
CA VAL A 251 -5.95 -27.70 15.65
C VAL A 251 -7.33 -28.01 16.21
N THR A 252 -8.26 -27.07 16.02
CA THR A 252 -9.64 -27.21 16.53
C THR A 252 -10.58 -26.22 15.85
N ARG A 253 -11.88 -26.42 16.03
CA ARG A 253 -12.95 -25.46 15.70
C ARG A 253 -13.67 -25.06 16.98
N ILE A 254 -13.93 -23.78 17.16
CA ILE A 254 -14.58 -23.25 18.35
C ILE A 254 -15.87 -22.55 17.93
N PRO A 255 -17.05 -23.06 18.33
CA PRO A 255 -18.33 -22.38 18.09
C PRO A 255 -18.35 -21.02 18.79
N THR A 256 -18.65 -19.95 18.05
CA THR A 256 -18.59 -18.57 18.57
C THR A 256 -19.93 -17.83 18.48
N GLY A 257 -20.86 -18.31 17.69
CA GLY A 257 -22.18 -17.73 17.50
C GLY A 257 -22.68 -18.01 16.10
N LYS A 258 -23.82 -17.40 15.73
CA LYS A 258 -24.44 -17.67 14.42
C LYS A 258 -23.69 -17.07 13.25
N THR A 259 -23.04 -15.91 13.48
CA THR A 259 -22.43 -15.16 12.38
C THR A 259 -21.21 -14.41 12.90
N PRO A 260 -20.05 -15.09 13.10
CA PRO A 260 -18.80 -14.42 13.46
C PRO A 260 -18.34 -13.53 12.29
N ILE A 261 -18.52 -12.22 12.46
CA ILE A 261 -18.34 -11.23 11.39
C ILE A 261 -16.97 -10.54 11.45
N ALA A 262 -16.40 -10.46 12.64
CA ALA A 262 -15.10 -9.82 12.83
C ALA A 262 -14.37 -10.44 14.01
N LEU A 263 -13.04 -10.38 13.97
CA LEU A 263 -12.19 -10.85 15.05
C LEU A 263 -10.91 -10.00 15.17
N THR A 264 -10.37 -9.96 16.37
CA THR A 264 -9.09 -9.28 16.66
C THR A 264 -8.37 -9.97 17.81
N TYR A 265 -7.05 -9.95 17.78
CA TYR A 265 -6.23 -10.56 18.82
C TYR A 265 -5.64 -9.50 19.77
N SER A 266 -5.91 -9.65 21.07
CA SER A 266 -5.30 -8.83 22.10
C SER A 266 -3.97 -9.42 22.53
N LYS A 267 -2.88 -8.71 22.25
CA LYS A 267 -1.53 -9.10 22.70
C LYS A 267 -1.40 -9.04 24.22
N LEU A 268 -2.06 -8.07 24.88
CA LEU A 268 -2.02 -7.90 26.32
C LEU A 268 -2.73 -9.05 27.04
N ALA A 269 -3.96 -9.38 26.62
CA ALA A 269 -4.72 -10.49 27.21
C ALA A 269 -4.31 -11.86 26.69
N GLN A 270 -3.54 -11.91 25.59
CA GLN A 270 -3.23 -13.12 24.83
C GLN A 270 -4.50 -13.91 24.48
N ALA A 271 -5.50 -13.20 24.01
CA ALA A 271 -6.83 -13.73 23.72
C ALA A 271 -7.39 -13.15 22.42
N LEU A 272 -8.17 -13.97 21.73
CA LEU A 272 -8.92 -13.58 20.55
C LEU A 272 -10.31 -13.11 20.97
N TYR A 273 -10.76 -12.00 20.42
CA TYR A 273 -12.10 -11.46 20.55
C TYR A 273 -12.84 -11.62 19.23
N VAL A 274 -13.96 -12.33 19.24
CA VAL A 274 -14.78 -12.63 18.06
C VAL A 274 -16.14 -12.01 18.23
N ALA A 275 -16.54 -11.13 17.30
CA ALA A 275 -17.84 -10.45 17.32
C ALA A 275 -18.86 -11.21 16.45
N ASP A 276 -20.01 -11.55 17.02
CA ASP A 276 -21.17 -12.10 16.32
C ASP A 276 -22.16 -11.00 15.96
N GLY A 277 -22.39 -10.80 14.66
CA GLY A 277 -23.24 -9.73 14.16
C GLY A 277 -24.74 -9.95 14.37
N VAL A 278 -25.18 -11.21 14.49
CA VAL A 278 -26.59 -11.58 14.63
C VAL A 278 -27.00 -11.72 16.09
N GLU A 279 -26.19 -12.40 16.88
CA GLU A 279 -26.50 -12.60 18.32
C GLU A 279 -26.14 -11.40 19.19
N GLY A 280 -25.28 -10.50 18.70
CA GLY A 280 -24.80 -9.36 19.48
C GLY A 280 -23.94 -9.78 20.66
N LYS A 281 -23.12 -10.79 20.45
CA LYS A 281 -22.26 -11.40 21.45
C LYS A 281 -20.81 -11.36 21.00
N LEU A 282 -19.89 -11.09 21.93
CA LEU A 282 -18.48 -11.34 21.70
C LEU A 282 -18.05 -12.59 22.44
N THR A 283 -17.30 -13.45 21.76
CA THR A 283 -16.68 -14.63 22.36
C THR A 283 -15.20 -14.36 22.53
N VAL A 284 -14.69 -14.54 23.75
CA VAL A 284 -13.28 -14.38 24.09
C VAL A 284 -12.63 -15.76 24.17
N ILE A 285 -11.60 -16.00 23.39
CA ILE A 285 -10.91 -17.28 23.26
C ILE A 285 -9.47 -17.13 23.71
N ASP A 286 -8.99 -18.07 24.55
CA ASP A 286 -7.58 -18.14 24.96
C ASP A 286 -6.68 -18.36 23.72
N GLY A 287 -5.71 -17.50 23.56
CA GLY A 287 -4.81 -17.53 22.40
C GLY A 287 -3.65 -18.53 22.49
N ARG A 288 -3.44 -19.14 23.66
CA ARG A 288 -2.41 -20.16 23.86
C ARG A 288 -3.00 -21.58 23.86
N SER A 289 -4.14 -21.73 24.53
CA SER A 289 -4.86 -22.98 24.64
C SER A 289 -6.29 -22.74 24.16
N PRO A 290 -6.59 -22.95 22.87
CA PRO A 290 -7.83 -22.51 22.23
C PRO A 290 -9.08 -23.05 22.92
N ARG A 291 -9.64 -22.25 23.84
CA ARG A 291 -10.87 -22.50 24.60
C ARG A 291 -11.57 -21.19 24.91
N ILE A 292 -12.86 -21.23 25.09
CA ILE A 292 -13.65 -20.05 25.45
C ILE A 292 -13.33 -19.64 26.89
N LEU A 293 -12.97 -18.37 27.08
CA LEU A 293 -12.71 -17.74 28.36
C LEU A 293 -13.94 -17.00 28.89
N ALA A 294 -14.64 -16.30 28.00
CA ALA A 294 -15.77 -15.45 28.37
C ALA A 294 -16.72 -15.19 27.19
N HIS A 295 -17.93 -14.79 27.52
CA HIS A 295 -18.87 -14.15 26.59
C HIS A 295 -19.21 -12.76 27.09
N ILE A 296 -19.18 -11.79 26.19
CA ILE A 296 -19.57 -10.40 26.47
C ILE A 296 -20.85 -10.13 25.71
N MET A 297 -21.94 -9.85 26.41
CA MET A 297 -23.23 -9.58 25.79
C MET A 297 -23.32 -8.11 25.41
N ALA A 298 -23.63 -7.87 24.17
CA ALA A 298 -23.95 -6.58 23.59
C ALA A 298 -25.32 -6.64 22.91
N GLN A 299 -25.52 -5.85 21.87
CA GLN A 299 -26.77 -5.87 21.08
C GLN A 299 -26.48 -6.37 19.66
N PRO A 300 -27.44 -6.99 18.97
CA PRO A 300 -27.31 -7.37 17.56
C PRO A 300 -26.88 -6.20 16.67
N GLY A 301 -26.05 -6.52 15.67
CA GLY A 301 -25.51 -5.53 14.74
C GLY A 301 -24.03 -5.24 14.94
N LEU A 302 -23.32 -6.08 15.73
CA LEU A 302 -21.87 -5.98 15.85
C LEU A 302 -21.21 -6.13 14.48
N GLY A 303 -20.12 -5.40 14.30
CA GLY A 303 -19.28 -5.35 13.10
C GLY A 303 -17.80 -5.35 13.45
N PRO A 304 -16.97 -4.60 12.75
CA PRO A 304 -15.53 -4.54 12.98
C PRO A 304 -15.16 -4.27 14.43
N ILE A 305 -14.14 -4.98 14.89
CA ILE A 305 -13.55 -4.85 16.22
C ILE A 305 -12.04 -4.65 16.08
N ALA A 306 -11.47 -3.78 16.91
CA ALA A 306 -10.04 -3.57 16.97
C ALA A 306 -9.59 -3.22 18.40
N ILE A 307 -8.32 -3.55 18.70
CA ILE A 307 -7.68 -3.24 19.98
C ILE A 307 -7.01 -1.87 19.89
N ALA A 308 -7.23 -1.01 20.87
CA ALA A 308 -6.55 0.27 20.98
C ALA A 308 -5.02 0.10 21.14
N PRO A 309 -4.20 1.08 20.72
CA PRO A 309 -2.75 0.97 20.76
C PRO A 309 -2.15 0.65 22.13
N ASP A 310 -2.79 1.14 23.21
CA ASP A 310 -2.39 0.85 24.59
C ASP A 310 -2.70 -0.58 25.06
N GLY A 311 -3.46 -1.35 24.24
CA GLY A 311 -3.91 -2.71 24.54
C GLY A 311 -4.99 -2.81 25.61
N ARG A 312 -5.39 -1.71 26.24
CA ARG A 312 -6.35 -1.69 27.37
C ARG A 312 -7.79 -1.84 26.90
N TRP A 313 -8.10 -1.32 25.72
CA TRP A 313 -9.46 -1.22 25.22
C TRP A 313 -9.64 -2.00 23.92
N ALA A 314 -10.76 -2.70 23.80
CA ALA A 314 -11.29 -3.13 22.52
C ALA A 314 -12.48 -2.26 22.16
N LEU A 315 -12.52 -1.75 20.95
CA LEU A 315 -13.63 -1.01 20.40
C LEU A 315 -14.32 -1.88 19.35
N VAL A 316 -15.63 -2.08 19.48
CA VAL A 316 -16.44 -2.81 18.50
C VAL A 316 -17.59 -1.93 18.02
N ILE A 317 -17.70 -1.82 16.69
CA ILE A 317 -18.78 -1.09 16.04
C ILE A 317 -20.08 -1.86 16.18
N ASN A 318 -21.17 -1.15 16.44
CA ASN A 318 -22.53 -1.65 16.22
C ASN A 318 -23.20 -0.86 15.09
N THR A 319 -23.25 -1.47 13.92
CA THR A 319 -23.76 -0.85 12.69
C THR A 319 -25.27 -0.55 12.76
N LYS A 320 -26.04 -1.37 13.50
CA LYS A 320 -27.50 -1.18 13.63
C LYS A 320 -27.86 -0.11 14.64
N GLN A 321 -27.06 0.07 15.68
CA GLN A 321 -27.32 1.03 16.76
C GLN A 321 -26.57 2.35 16.59
N ASN A 322 -25.73 2.48 15.58
CA ASN A 322 -24.94 3.68 15.30
C ASN A 322 -24.05 4.09 16.50
N LEU A 323 -23.37 3.12 17.09
CA LEU A 323 -22.49 3.35 18.21
C LEU A 323 -21.26 2.43 18.20
N VAL A 324 -20.32 2.75 19.06
CA VAL A 324 -19.15 1.93 19.37
C VAL A 324 -19.25 1.48 20.84
N HIS A 325 -19.20 0.17 21.08
CA HIS A 325 -19.02 -0.37 22.41
C HIS A 325 -17.52 -0.36 22.77
N VAL A 326 -17.21 0.14 23.95
CA VAL A 326 -15.86 0.11 24.52
C VAL A 326 -15.80 -1.00 25.56
N ILE A 327 -14.89 -1.93 25.35
CA ILE A 327 -14.68 -3.10 26.21
C ILE A 327 -13.34 -2.93 26.94
N GLU A 328 -13.35 -3.05 28.25
CA GLU A 328 -12.13 -3.12 29.03
C GLU A 328 -11.56 -4.55 28.95
N ILE A 329 -10.36 -4.67 28.40
CA ILE A 329 -9.69 -5.96 28.15
C ILE A 329 -9.47 -6.73 29.47
N ALA A 330 -9.08 -6.05 30.55
CA ALA A 330 -8.78 -6.66 31.82
C ALA A 330 -10.00 -7.35 32.49
N THR A 331 -11.20 -6.81 32.25
CA THR A 331 -12.43 -7.29 32.91
C THR A 331 -13.39 -8.00 31.96
N ASN A 332 -13.18 -7.89 30.66
CA ASN A 332 -14.08 -8.35 29.61
C ASN A 332 -15.51 -7.76 29.75
N LYS A 333 -15.61 -6.49 30.12
CA LYS A 333 -16.89 -5.79 30.28
C LYS A 333 -17.00 -4.61 29.33
N ILE A 334 -18.21 -4.38 28.83
CA ILE A 334 -18.54 -3.13 28.16
C ILE A 334 -18.62 -2.04 29.23
N VAL A 335 -17.76 -1.05 29.14
CA VAL A 335 -17.68 0.06 30.10
C VAL A 335 -18.33 1.32 29.57
N GLN A 336 -18.53 1.40 28.24
CA GLN A 336 -19.05 2.60 27.61
C GLN A 336 -19.66 2.29 26.25
N ASN A 337 -20.67 3.10 25.87
CA ASN A 337 -21.30 3.10 24.55
C ASN A 337 -21.19 4.52 23.98
N ILE A 338 -20.53 4.67 22.85
CA ILE A 338 -20.24 5.97 22.25
C ILE A 338 -21.03 6.13 20.95
N PRO A 339 -21.99 7.06 20.85
CA PRO A 339 -22.73 7.32 19.62
C PRO A 339 -21.80 7.83 18.50
N VAL A 340 -22.05 7.38 17.27
CA VAL A 340 -21.30 7.78 16.06
C VAL A 340 -22.26 7.98 14.89
N GLY A 341 -21.73 8.26 13.70
CA GLY A 341 -22.54 8.42 12.48
C GLY A 341 -23.34 7.18 12.10
N ALA A 342 -24.32 7.34 11.22
CA ALA A 342 -25.24 6.28 10.82
C ALA A 342 -24.52 5.19 10.00
N ARG A 343 -24.82 3.93 10.30
CA ARG A 343 -24.22 2.72 9.73
C ARG A 343 -22.68 2.73 9.78
N PRO A 344 -22.06 2.79 10.98
CA PRO A 344 -20.61 2.72 11.10
C PRO A 344 -20.09 1.37 10.61
N TYR A 345 -18.95 1.36 9.89
CA TYR A 345 -18.45 0.14 9.24
C TYR A 345 -16.94 -0.02 9.26
N GLN A 346 -16.16 1.03 9.54
CA GLN A 346 -14.70 0.94 9.67
C GLN A 346 -14.21 1.65 10.91
N LEU A 347 -13.15 1.09 11.50
CA LEU A 347 -12.49 1.58 12.70
C LEU A 347 -10.98 1.57 12.49
N LEU A 348 -10.35 2.71 12.70
CA LEU A 348 -8.90 2.88 12.62
C LEU A 348 -8.40 3.60 13.86
N PHE A 349 -7.23 3.23 14.36
CA PHE A 349 -6.58 3.90 15.48
C PHE A 349 -5.37 4.73 15.03
N SER A 350 -5.22 5.91 15.62
CA SER A 350 -3.93 6.57 15.83
C SER A 350 -3.50 6.40 17.29
N GLU A 351 -2.43 7.09 17.69
CA GLU A 351 -2.00 7.10 19.11
C GLU A 351 -2.99 7.84 20.03
N ALA A 352 -3.73 8.81 19.48
CA ALA A 352 -4.60 9.68 20.26
C ALA A 352 -6.09 9.42 20.06
N PHE A 353 -6.49 8.91 18.92
CA PHE A 353 -7.89 8.79 18.51
C PHE A 353 -8.25 7.44 17.91
N ALA A 354 -9.51 7.06 18.06
CA ALA A 354 -10.16 6.07 17.21
C ALA A 354 -11.04 6.79 16.18
N TYR A 355 -10.85 6.50 14.92
CA TYR A 355 -11.61 7.04 13.80
C TYR A 355 -12.67 6.04 13.38
N VAL A 356 -13.93 6.50 13.29
CA VAL A 356 -15.06 5.68 12.88
C VAL A 356 -15.66 6.24 11.60
N VAL A 357 -15.58 5.45 10.53
CA VAL A 357 -16.19 5.78 9.25
C VAL A 357 -17.57 5.17 9.16
N SER A 358 -18.55 5.95 8.73
CA SER A 358 -19.95 5.56 8.62
C SER A 358 -20.44 5.69 7.19
N LEU A 359 -21.28 4.74 6.74
CA LEU A 359 -21.77 4.70 5.35
C LEU A 359 -22.72 5.86 5.02
N ASP A 360 -23.55 6.23 5.98
CA ASP A 360 -24.59 7.25 5.79
C ASP A 360 -24.24 8.57 6.51
N SER A 361 -22.93 8.87 6.60
CA SER A 361 -22.46 10.11 7.21
C SER A 361 -21.33 10.70 6.38
N GLU A 362 -21.43 11.96 6.01
CA GLU A 362 -20.33 12.75 5.40
C GLU A 362 -19.23 13.07 6.40
N ARG A 363 -19.39 12.65 7.65
CA ARG A 363 -18.45 12.96 8.73
C ARG A 363 -17.84 11.69 9.29
N ILE A 364 -16.55 11.75 9.56
CA ILE A 364 -15.80 10.74 10.30
C ILE A 364 -15.79 11.16 11.77
N ASN A 365 -16.18 10.25 12.66
CA ASN A 365 -16.11 10.47 14.09
C ASN A 365 -14.69 10.17 14.62
N MET A 366 -14.19 11.03 15.47
CA MET A 366 -12.95 10.86 16.24
C MET A 366 -13.33 10.64 17.71
N ILE A 367 -12.92 9.53 18.28
CA ILE A 367 -13.09 9.20 19.69
C ILE A 367 -11.74 9.41 20.38
N SER A 368 -11.66 10.32 21.35
CA SER A 368 -10.42 10.55 22.09
C SER A 368 -10.10 9.35 23.00
N LEU A 369 -8.97 8.68 22.77
CA LEU A 369 -8.54 7.54 23.58
C LEU A 369 -8.23 7.92 25.02
N ARG A 370 -7.84 9.16 25.27
CA ARG A 370 -7.57 9.70 26.62
C ARG A 370 -8.84 9.84 27.47
N GLU A 371 -10.02 9.99 26.82
CA GLU A 371 -11.29 10.21 27.49
C GLU A 371 -12.11 8.92 27.67
N ILE A 372 -11.65 7.79 27.11
CA ILE A 372 -12.29 6.49 27.30
C ILE A 372 -12.25 6.10 28.78
N GLY A 373 -13.39 5.63 29.28
CA GLY A 373 -13.58 5.21 30.67
C GLY A 373 -13.76 6.36 31.66
N LYS A 374 -13.82 7.62 31.19
CA LYS A 374 -14.11 8.79 32.02
C LYS A 374 -15.53 9.30 31.79
N PRO A 375 -16.18 9.88 32.80
CA PRO A 375 -17.47 10.55 32.64
C PRO A 375 -17.26 11.91 31.95
N SER A 376 -16.97 11.93 30.67
CA SER A 376 -16.74 13.14 29.89
C SER A 376 -17.86 13.37 28.88
N THR A 377 -18.27 14.63 28.71
CA THR A 377 -19.26 15.04 27.69
C THR A 377 -18.62 15.33 26.32
N GLN A 378 -17.29 15.40 26.23
CA GLN A 378 -16.54 15.71 24.99
C GLN A 378 -15.70 14.53 24.50
N GLN A 379 -16.29 13.35 24.43
CA GLN A 379 -15.54 12.14 24.02
C GLN A 379 -15.37 12.02 22.51
N THR A 380 -16.28 12.63 21.74
CA THR A 380 -16.28 12.55 20.28
C THR A 380 -16.27 13.93 19.65
N SER A 381 -15.47 14.07 18.65
CA SER A 381 -15.53 15.13 17.64
C SER A 381 -15.73 14.52 16.26
N SER A 382 -15.96 15.32 15.25
CA SER A 382 -16.08 14.81 13.89
C SER A 382 -15.65 15.85 12.88
N PHE A 383 -15.09 15.39 11.75
CA PHE A 383 -14.73 16.24 10.62
C PHE A 383 -15.45 15.79 9.35
N ALA A 384 -15.66 16.73 8.43
CA ALA A 384 -16.27 16.42 7.14
C ALA A 384 -15.25 15.68 6.25
N ALA A 385 -15.66 14.57 5.67
CA ALA A 385 -14.83 13.71 4.80
C ALA A 385 -15.24 13.81 3.32
N GLY A 386 -15.89 14.90 2.92
CA GLY A 386 -16.43 15.11 1.58
C GLY A 386 -17.82 14.52 1.38
N ALA A 387 -18.31 14.50 0.15
CA ALA A 387 -19.65 14.02 -0.19
C ALA A 387 -19.83 12.53 0.13
N LEU A 388 -21.06 12.14 0.44
CA LEU A 388 -21.43 10.73 0.61
C LEU A 388 -21.11 9.94 -0.67
N PRO A 389 -20.61 8.72 -0.52
CA PRO A 389 -20.49 7.82 -1.67
C PRO A 389 -21.87 7.62 -2.30
N PRO A 390 -21.96 7.46 -3.63
CA PRO A 390 -23.24 7.18 -4.29
C PRO A 390 -23.93 5.98 -3.63
N ALA A 391 -25.25 6.04 -3.50
CA ALA A 391 -26.05 4.97 -2.89
C ALA A 391 -25.85 3.61 -3.58
N GLU A 392 -25.40 3.61 -4.83
CA GLU A 392 -25.03 2.47 -5.65
C GLU A 392 -23.56 2.02 -5.47
N ALA A 393 -22.82 2.60 -4.53
CA ALA A 393 -21.51 2.10 -4.16
C ALA A 393 -21.63 0.92 -3.19
N PRO A 394 -22.20 -0.23 -3.61
CA PRO A 394 -22.79 -1.19 -2.68
C PRO A 394 -21.79 -2.11 -2.05
N GLN A 395 -20.57 -2.10 -2.45
CA GLN A 395 -19.58 -3.03 -1.95
C GLN A 395 -18.25 -2.31 -1.82
N LEU A 396 -18.15 -1.62 -0.70
CA LEU A 396 -16.86 -1.28 -0.15
C LEU A 396 -16.12 -2.62 0.01
N GLY A 397 -15.02 -2.78 -0.73
CA GLY A 397 -14.15 -3.93 -0.57
C GLY A 397 -13.64 -4.00 0.87
N PRO A 398 -12.96 -5.07 1.26
CA PRO A 398 -12.39 -5.23 2.59
C PRO A 398 -11.33 -4.18 2.92
N GLY A 399 -10.79 -3.50 1.93
CA GLY A 399 -9.81 -2.43 2.14
C GLY A 399 -10.37 -1.21 2.87
N PHE A 400 -9.54 -0.52 3.64
CA PHE A 400 -9.95 0.62 4.43
C PHE A 400 -10.01 1.91 3.59
N SER A 401 -11.10 2.68 3.73
CA SER A 401 -11.22 4.01 3.14
C SER A 401 -10.42 5.07 3.90
N ILE A 402 -9.87 4.73 5.05
CA ILE A 402 -9.04 5.59 5.88
C ILE A 402 -7.73 4.88 6.23
N ALA A 403 -6.62 5.61 6.18
CA ALA A 403 -5.30 5.12 6.56
C ALA A 403 -4.58 6.15 7.44
N ARG A 404 -3.70 5.69 8.32
CA ARG A 404 -2.82 6.55 9.10
C ARG A 404 -1.62 6.97 8.25
N ALA A 405 -1.27 8.24 8.27
CA ALA A 405 0.00 8.70 7.71
C ALA A 405 1.19 8.17 8.52
N ILE A 406 2.34 8.02 7.87
CA ILE A 406 3.57 7.59 8.54
C ILE A 406 4.28 8.84 9.07
N ASP A 407 4.74 8.76 10.31
CA ASP A 407 5.48 9.80 11.03
C ASP A 407 4.74 11.14 11.26
N ASP A 408 3.54 11.29 10.70
CA ASP A 408 2.67 12.42 10.93
C ASP A 408 1.50 12.03 11.86
N ALA A 409 1.11 12.92 12.75
CA ALA A 409 -0.15 12.81 13.46
C ALA A 409 -1.30 13.18 12.51
N ALA A 410 -1.57 12.32 11.51
CA ALA A 410 -2.51 12.60 10.44
C ALA A 410 -3.19 11.32 9.92
N VAL A 411 -4.33 11.51 9.28
CA VAL A 411 -5.06 10.45 8.57
C VAL A 411 -5.37 10.86 7.13
N ILE A 412 -5.40 9.86 6.29
CA ILE A 412 -5.66 9.94 4.86
C ILE A 412 -7.00 9.28 4.60
N VAL A 413 -7.91 9.99 3.93
CA VAL A 413 -9.29 9.54 3.73
C VAL A 413 -9.63 9.51 2.25
N ALA A 414 -10.04 8.35 1.76
CA ALA A 414 -10.59 8.19 0.42
C ALA A 414 -12.00 8.77 0.33
N ASN A 415 -12.26 9.59 -0.69
CA ASN A 415 -13.61 9.99 -1.05
C ASN A 415 -13.93 9.52 -2.49
N PRO A 416 -14.69 8.42 -2.64
CA PRO A 416 -15.05 7.88 -3.95
C PRO A 416 -15.90 8.83 -4.80
N ALA A 417 -16.83 9.57 -4.19
CA ALA A 417 -17.75 10.46 -4.88
C ALA A 417 -17.03 11.62 -5.57
N GLU A 418 -16.04 12.18 -4.91
CA GLU A 418 -15.26 13.32 -5.40
C GLU A 418 -13.98 12.88 -6.14
N LYS A 419 -13.66 11.57 -6.14
CA LYS A 419 -12.41 11.01 -6.70
C LYS A 419 -11.16 11.67 -6.10
N MET A 420 -11.25 11.97 -4.81
CA MET A 420 -10.24 12.69 -4.04
C MET A 420 -9.74 11.85 -2.88
N ILE A 421 -8.56 12.19 -2.40
CA ILE A 421 -8.00 11.68 -1.17
C ILE A 421 -7.70 12.89 -0.30
N TYR A 422 -8.29 12.93 0.88
CA TYR A 422 -8.10 14.03 1.83
C TYR A 422 -7.06 13.69 2.87
N TYR A 423 -6.31 14.70 3.27
CA TYR A 423 -5.31 14.64 4.34
C TYR A 423 -5.76 15.51 5.50
N TYR A 424 -5.87 14.92 6.68
CA TYR A 424 -6.28 15.59 7.92
C TYR A 424 -5.19 15.43 8.97
N MET A 425 -4.69 16.53 9.49
CA MET A 425 -3.89 16.51 10.71
C MET A 425 -4.78 16.22 11.92
N GLU A 426 -4.28 15.45 12.88
CA GLU A 426 -5.04 15.10 14.08
C GLU A 426 -5.51 16.35 14.85
N GLY A 427 -6.77 16.33 15.29
CA GLY A 427 -7.40 17.45 15.96
C GLY A 427 -7.93 18.56 15.06
N MET A 428 -7.66 18.53 13.76
CA MET A 428 -8.24 19.47 12.81
C MET A 428 -9.62 19.00 12.35
N LEU A 429 -10.54 19.95 12.15
CA LEU A 429 -11.93 19.69 11.71
C LEU A 429 -12.14 19.91 10.22
N ALA A 430 -11.09 20.33 9.52
CA ALA A 430 -11.05 20.55 8.08
C ALA A 430 -9.80 19.88 7.47
N PRO A 431 -9.84 19.49 6.18
CA PRO A 431 -8.67 18.90 5.53
C PRO A 431 -7.51 19.90 5.48
N SER A 432 -6.32 19.43 5.81
CA SER A 432 -5.07 20.18 5.67
C SER A 432 -4.51 20.11 4.25
N GLY A 433 -5.02 19.19 3.44
CA GLY A 433 -4.66 19.00 2.04
C GLY A 433 -5.57 18.00 1.35
N SER A 434 -5.44 17.94 0.03
CA SER A 434 -6.16 16.97 -0.79
C SER A 434 -5.35 16.57 -2.01
N PHE A 435 -5.55 15.34 -2.48
CA PHE A 435 -4.89 14.77 -3.64
C PHE A 435 -5.94 14.32 -4.64
N LEU A 436 -5.83 14.81 -5.86
CA LEU A 436 -6.67 14.37 -6.95
C LEU A 436 -6.19 13.00 -7.44
N ASN A 437 -7.12 12.07 -7.62
CA ASN A 437 -6.88 10.79 -8.30
C ASN A 437 -7.52 10.86 -9.70
N PRO A 438 -6.77 11.29 -10.73
CA PRO A 438 -7.36 11.73 -12.00
C PRO A 438 -8.24 10.68 -12.65
N GLY A 439 -9.53 10.99 -12.77
CA GLY A 439 -10.52 10.13 -13.45
C GLY A 439 -10.91 8.84 -12.73
N LYS A 440 -10.26 8.49 -11.62
CA LYS A 440 -10.40 7.20 -10.95
C LYS A 440 -11.16 7.31 -9.62
N GLU A 441 -12.08 6.37 -9.41
CA GLU A 441 -12.82 6.25 -8.15
C GLU A 441 -11.98 5.50 -7.12
N VAL A 442 -11.64 6.17 -6.02
CA VAL A 442 -10.85 5.62 -4.91
C VAL A 442 -11.75 4.74 -4.05
N ARG A 443 -11.45 3.46 -3.88
CA ARG A 443 -12.21 2.56 -2.98
C ARG A 443 -11.60 2.46 -1.60
N SER A 444 -10.28 2.35 -1.56
CA SER A 444 -9.53 2.27 -0.32
C SER A 444 -8.16 2.92 -0.46
N VAL A 445 -7.54 3.22 0.65
CA VAL A 445 -6.21 3.84 0.71
C VAL A 445 -5.28 3.02 1.59
N GLY A 446 -4.02 3.05 1.22
CA GLY A 446 -2.93 2.49 2.01
C GLY A 446 -1.76 3.46 2.06
N VAL A 447 -0.83 3.20 2.96
CA VAL A 447 0.39 3.99 3.08
C VAL A 447 1.59 3.07 3.14
N ILE A 448 2.60 3.34 2.30
CA ILE A 448 3.85 2.60 2.26
C ILE A 448 5.01 3.52 2.61
N ASN A 449 5.83 3.08 3.56
CA ASN A 449 6.99 3.84 3.98
C ASN A 449 8.11 3.71 2.95
N HIS A 450 8.61 4.83 2.44
CA HIS A 450 9.75 4.92 1.54
C HIS A 450 11.00 5.49 2.23
N GLY A 451 10.88 5.82 3.50
CA GLY A 451 11.95 6.41 4.30
C GLY A 451 12.99 5.41 4.79
N LEU A 452 14.03 5.97 5.42
CA LEU A 452 15.06 5.19 6.11
C LEU A 452 14.47 4.33 7.22
N LYS A 453 14.85 3.04 7.24
CA LYS A 453 14.43 2.08 8.26
C LYS A 453 15.63 1.55 9.03
N GLU A 454 15.49 1.46 10.35
CA GLU A 454 16.47 0.78 11.18
C GLU A 454 16.38 -0.73 10.95
N ARG A 455 17.38 -1.32 10.29
CA ARG A 455 17.46 -2.75 9.98
C ARG A 455 18.26 -3.54 11.02
N ALA A 456 19.17 -2.85 11.70
CA ALA A 456 19.92 -3.34 12.84
C ALA A 456 20.22 -2.15 13.76
N PRO A 457 20.56 -2.36 15.04
CA PRO A 457 20.83 -1.28 15.97
C PRO A 457 21.79 -0.23 15.40
N GLY A 458 21.31 1.01 15.23
CA GLY A 458 22.06 2.13 14.66
C GLY A 458 22.36 2.04 13.16
N TRP A 459 21.86 1.03 12.44
CA TRP A 459 22.02 0.87 11.00
C TRP A 459 20.68 1.13 10.29
N TYR A 460 20.64 2.22 9.53
CA TYR A 460 19.46 2.72 8.84
C TYR A 460 19.66 2.60 7.34
N SER A 461 18.78 1.94 6.63
CA SER A 461 18.87 1.83 5.16
C SER A 461 17.54 2.08 4.47
N ALA A 462 17.64 2.49 3.21
CA ALA A 462 16.55 2.55 2.26
C ALA A 462 17.07 2.17 0.88
N ARG A 463 16.19 1.67 0.03
CA ARG A 463 16.49 1.47 -1.37
C ARG A 463 16.11 2.73 -2.13
N VAL A 464 16.91 3.08 -3.10
CA VAL A 464 16.68 4.24 -3.95
C VAL A 464 16.97 3.90 -5.39
N ARG A 465 16.29 4.57 -6.29
CA ARG A 465 16.50 4.48 -7.72
C ARG A 465 16.95 5.84 -8.24
N LEU A 466 18.18 5.92 -8.74
CA LEU A 466 18.79 7.16 -9.19
C LEU A 466 19.12 7.11 -10.68
N PRO A 467 18.96 8.22 -11.42
CA PRO A 467 19.49 8.33 -12.77
C PRO A 467 20.98 8.01 -12.82
N ALA A 468 21.40 7.21 -13.80
CA ALA A 468 22.79 6.87 -14.01
C ALA A 468 23.59 8.03 -14.63
N GLY A 469 24.91 8.05 -14.39
CA GLY A 469 25.82 9.03 -14.99
C GLY A 469 25.78 10.41 -14.34
N ALA A 470 25.40 10.51 -13.08
CA ALA A 470 25.34 11.78 -12.36
C ALA A 470 25.97 11.70 -10.96
N ASP A 471 26.35 12.86 -10.45
CA ASP A 471 26.84 13.04 -9.09
C ASP A 471 25.73 13.54 -8.17
N TYR A 472 25.63 12.93 -7.01
CA TYR A 472 24.62 13.22 -6.00
C TYR A 472 25.27 13.53 -4.66
N ASP A 473 24.51 14.22 -3.81
CA ASP A 473 24.78 14.37 -2.39
C ASP A 473 23.71 13.64 -1.59
N ALA A 474 24.12 12.70 -0.76
CA ALA A 474 23.27 12.09 0.26
C ALA A 474 23.38 12.89 1.55
N ALA A 475 22.33 13.63 1.88
CA ALA A 475 22.27 14.47 3.08
C ALA A 475 21.52 13.74 4.18
N ILE A 476 22.01 13.83 5.43
CA ILE A 476 21.34 13.25 6.60
C ILE A 476 21.33 14.24 7.76
N MET A 477 20.24 14.20 8.52
CA MET A 477 20.03 14.93 9.76
C MET A 477 19.66 13.96 10.89
N VAL A 478 20.38 14.06 12.02
CA VAL A 478 20.07 13.30 13.23
C VAL A 478 20.03 14.27 14.40
N GLY A 479 18.84 14.64 14.85
CA GLY A 479 18.65 15.72 15.81
C GLY A 479 19.19 17.03 15.26
N SER A 480 20.23 17.58 15.87
CA SER A 480 20.91 18.82 15.43
C SER A 480 22.20 18.56 14.63
N THR A 481 22.53 17.31 14.31
CA THR A 481 23.72 16.94 13.54
C THR A 481 23.35 16.80 12.07
N TYR A 482 24.09 17.50 11.20
CA TYR A 482 23.91 17.52 9.75
C TYR A 482 25.18 17.02 9.07
N GLN A 483 25.03 16.11 8.09
CA GLN A 483 26.16 15.63 7.30
C GLN A 483 25.73 15.33 5.87
N CYS A 484 26.60 15.61 4.90
CA CYS A 484 26.39 15.26 3.49
C CYS A 484 27.53 14.40 3.01
N PHE A 485 27.21 13.44 2.16
CA PHE A 485 28.13 12.49 1.60
C PHE A 485 28.01 12.52 0.07
N PRO A 486 29.12 12.56 -0.68
CA PRO A 486 29.05 12.46 -2.12
C PRO A 486 28.68 11.03 -2.53
N LEU A 487 27.84 10.91 -3.56
CA LEU A 487 27.44 9.66 -4.17
C LEU A 487 27.60 9.79 -5.68
N HIS A 488 28.52 9.05 -6.24
CA HIS A 488 28.73 8.98 -7.68
C HIS A 488 28.02 7.76 -8.25
N VAL A 489 27.02 7.97 -9.13
CA VAL A 489 26.30 6.90 -9.82
C VAL A 489 26.93 6.71 -11.19
N VAL A 490 27.77 5.69 -11.29
CA VAL A 490 28.48 5.37 -12.55
C VAL A 490 27.47 4.90 -13.58
N GLU A 491 27.56 5.44 -14.78
CA GLU A 491 26.85 4.87 -15.91
C GLU A 491 27.49 3.50 -16.21
N GLN A 492 26.80 2.39 -15.85
CA GLN A 492 27.28 1.08 -16.26
C GLN A 492 27.27 1.03 -17.77
N LEU A 493 28.42 0.71 -18.36
CA LEU A 493 28.57 0.50 -19.80
C LEU A 493 27.56 -0.56 -20.22
N ARG A 494 26.46 -0.11 -20.82
CA ARG A 494 25.39 -0.98 -21.29
C ARG A 494 25.91 -1.84 -22.42
N SER A 495 25.51 -3.11 -22.40
CA SER A 495 25.61 -3.92 -23.63
C SER A 495 24.95 -3.16 -24.78
N PRO A 496 25.54 -3.21 -25.99
CA PRO A 496 25.12 -2.40 -27.15
C PRO A 496 23.64 -2.57 -27.59
N SER A 497 22.92 -3.45 -26.95
CA SER A 497 21.56 -3.92 -27.32
C SER A 497 20.39 -3.33 -26.51
N ALA A 498 20.62 -2.51 -25.47
CA ALA A 498 19.51 -1.94 -24.71
C ALA A 498 18.82 -0.80 -25.47
N VAL A 499 17.48 -0.84 -25.51
CA VAL A 499 16.68 0.28 -26.05
C VAL A 499 16.77 1.44 -25.07
N THR A 500 17.19 2.59 -25.57
CA THR A 500 17.31 3.83 -24.78
C THR A 500 16.17 4.80 -25.02
N GLN A 501 15.43 4.64 -26.13
CA GLN A 501 14.34 5.53 -26.52
C GLN A 501 13.33 4.79 -27.39
N ILE A 502 12.05 5.11 -27.19
CA ILE A 502 10.94 4.73 -28.09
C ILE A 502 10.50 5.98 -28.83
N ASN A 503 10.64 5.99 -30.13
CA ASN A 503 10.11 7.04 -30.99
C ASN A 503 8.79 6.58 -31.61
N TYR A 504 7.70 7.22 -31.25
CA TYR A 504 6.40 6.99 -31.83
C TYR A 504 6.32 7.72 -33.18
N LEU A 505 6.11 6.96 -34.25
CA LEU A 505 6.03 7.48 -35.63
C LEU A 505 4.59 7.72 -36.05
N GLU A 506 3.69 6.87 -35.56
CA GLU A 506 2.25 6.98 -35.80
C GLU A 506 1.54 6.42 -34.58
N ALA A 507 0.77 7.25 -33.89
CA ALA A 507 0.02 6.89 -32.72
C ALA A 507 -1.31 7.66 -32.75
N PRO A 508 -2.41 7.02 -33.14
CA PRO A 508 -3.70 7.69 -33.20
C PRO A 508 -4.22 8.01 -31.80
N ASP A 509 -4.73 9.20 -31.60
CA ASP A 509 -5.36 9.64 -30.37
C ASP A 509 -6.82 9.19 -30.26
N VAL A 510 -7.46 8.94 -31.37
CA VAL A 510 -8.88 8.56 -31.49
C VAL A 510 -9.03 7.41 -32.48
N LEU A 511 -9.86 6.44 -32.14
CA LEU A 511 -10.24 5.28 -32.94
C LEU A 511 -11.77 5.18 -32.99
N LEU A 512 -12.36 5.01 -34.15
CA LEU A 512 -13.77 4.68 -34.28
C LEU A 512 -13.99 3.18 -34.13
N GLY A 513 -15.05 2.77 -33.47
CA GLY A 513 -15.23 1.47 -32.81
C GLY A 513 -14.92 0.19 -33.60
N LYS A 514 -15.01 0.22 -34.95
CA LYS A 514 -14.69 -0.93 -35.80
C LYS A 514 -13.39 -0.76 -36.61
N GLU A 515 -12.77 0.39 -36.51
CA GLU A 515 -11.54 0.67 -37.23
C GLU A 515 -10.35 -0.08 -36.61
N THR A 516 -9.34 -0.31 -37.42
CA THR A 516 -8.03 -0.79 -36.96
C THR A 516 -7.08 0.39 -36.97
N ALA A 517 -6.55 0.72 -35.81
CA ALA A 517 -5.50 1.72 -35.69
C ALA A 517 -4.13 1.10 -35.98
N HIS A 518 -3.35 1.80 -36.78
CA HIS A 518 -1.97 1.46 -37.04
C HIS A 518 -1.07 2.20 -36.03
N PHE A 519 -0.37 1.45 -35.20
CA PHE A 519 0.50 1.99 -34.20
C PHE A 519 1.96 1.70 -34.60
N ARG A 520 2.68 2.73 -35.05
CA ARG A 520 4.07 2.58 -35.50
C ARG A 520 5.03 3.26 -34.54
N PHE A 521 6.07 2.53 -34.19
CA PHE A 521 7.12 3.01 -33.31
C PHE A 521 8.48 2.47 -33.71
N ARG A 522 9.53 3.19 -33.31
CA ARG A 522 10.92 2.77 -33.50
C ARG A 522 11.58 2.58 -32.16
N LEU A 523 12.26 1.45 -31.99
CA LEU A 523 13.12 1.18 -30.86
C LEU A 523 14.54 1.66 -31.19
N ILE A 524 15.11 2.48 -30.34
CA ILE A 524 16.45 3.04 -30.50
C ILE A 524 17.33 2.58 -29.33
N GLY A 525 18.40 1.85 -29.62
CA GLY A 525 19.42 1.46 -28.67
C GLY A 525 20.77 2.04 -29.11
N ASN A 526 21.50 2.67 -28.19
CA ASN A 526 22.82 3.29 -28.47
C ASN A 526 22.87 4.14 -29.75
N LYS A 527 21.84 4.96 -29.97
CA LYS A 527 21.66 5.82 -31.16
C LYS A 527 21.51 5.05 -32.49
N LYS A 528 21.26 3.75 -32.46
CA LYS A 528 20.95 2.93 -33.63
C LYS A 528 19.61 2.24 -33.48
N SER A 529 18.92 2.00 -34.60
CA SER A 529 17.70 1.21 -34.63
C SER A 529 17.97 -0.23 -34.19
N VAL A 530 17.04 -0.77 -33.38
CA VAL A 530 17.11 -2.15 -32.86
C VAL A 530 16.23 -3.02 -33.73
N THR A 531 16.78 -4.07 -34.30
CA THR A 531 16.14 -4.99 -35.24
C THR A 531 15.87 -6.36 -34.62
N ALA A 532 14.99 -7.14 -35.24
CA ALA A 532 14.70 -8.55 -34.93
C ALA A 532 14.23 -8.83 -33.49
N ALA A 533 13.50 -7.91 -32.87
CA ALA A 533 12.87 -8.12 -31.58
C ALA A 533 11.39 -8.47 -31.72
N THR A 534 10.88 -9.31 -30.83
CA THR A 534 9.44 -9.41 -30.61
C THR A 534 9.00 -8.23 -29.76
N ALA A 535 8.16 -7.37 -30.30
CA ALA A 535 7.56 -6.25 -29.59
C ALA A 535 6.05 -6.41 -29.54
N LYS A 536 5.40 -5.81 -28.52
CA LYS A 536 3.96 -5.80 -28.36
C LYS A 536 3.50 -4.41 -28.00
N VAL A 537 2.26 -4.07 -28.38
CA VAL A 537 1.52 -2.94 -27.83
C VAL A 537 0.49 -3.49 -26.84
N ILE A 538 0.55 -2.99 -25.62
CA ILE A 538 -0.38 -3.37 -24.54
C ILE A 538 -1.32 -2.22 -24.29
N CYS A 539 -2.62 -2.48 -24.37
CA CYS A 539 -3.65 -1.52 -24.11
C CYS A 539 -4.37 -1.83 -22.80
N PHE A 540 -4.40 -0.85 -21.90
CA PHE A 540 -5.18 -0.93 -20.66
C PHE A 540 -6.36 0.04 -20.75
N SER A 541 -7.58 -0.45 -20.54
CA SER A 541 -8.75 0.43 -20.44
C SER A 541 -8.71 1.24 -19.17
N THR A 542 -9.10 2.49 -19.21
CA THR A 542 -9.26 3.34 -18.04
C THR A 542 -10.62 3.15 -17.36
N THR A 543 -11.54 2.41 -18.01
CA THR A 543 -12.91 2.21 -17.51
C THR A 543 -13.34 0.74 -17.60
N GLY A 544 -13.61 0.10 -16.46
CA GLY A 544 -14.31 -1.18 -16.35
C GLY A 544 -13.44 -2.45 -16.28
N ALA A 545 -14.04 -3.53 -15.78
CA ALA A 545 -13.41 -4.83 -15.57
C ALA A 545 -13.01 -5.51 -16.88
N ARG A 546 -11.79 -6.04 -16.91
CA ARG A 546 -11.13 -6.79 -18.00
C ARG A 546 -10.72 -5.93 -19.18
N SER A 547 -9.47 -5.43 -19.13
CA SER A 547 -9.07 -4.69 -20.31
C SER A 547 -7.57 -4.53 -20.44
N ARG A 548 -6.88 -5.63 -20.34
CA ARG A 548 -5.56 -5.75 -20.93
C ARG A 548 -5.73 -6.42 -22.29
N TYR A 549 -5.39 -5.72 -23.34
CA TYR A 549 -5.32 -6.23 -24.71
C TYR A 549 -3.87 -6.22 -25.13
N GLU A 550 -3.43 -7.28 -25.81
CA GLU A 550 -2.07 -7.38 -26.33
C GLU A 550 -2.12 -7.50 -27.85
N PHE A 551 -1.34 -6.68 -28.52
CA PHE A 551 -1.20 -6.68 -29.98
C PHE A 551 0.26 -6.89 -30.32
N LEU A 552 0.56 -7.95 -31.07
CA LEU A 552 1.91 -8.18 -31.57
C LEU A 552 2.28 -7.08 -32.56
N ALA A 553 3.52 -6.61 -32.46
CA ALA A 553 4.07 -5.65 -33.40
C ALA A 553 5.05 -6.38 -34.32
N GLU A 554 4.86 -6.21 -35.63
CA GLU A 554 5.73 -6.75 -36.68
C GLU A 554 6.74 -5.70 -37.09
N GLU A 555 7.98 -6.12 -37.28
CA GLU A 555 9.02 -5.25 -37.82
C GLU A 555 8.81 -5.07 -39.32
N ILE A 556 8.51 -3.83 -39.75
CA ILE A 556 8.23 -3.49 -41.14
C ILE A 556 9.45 -2.97 -41.91
N ILE A 557 10.38 -2.33 -41.21
CA ILE A 557 11.68 -1.83 -41.69
C ILE A 557 12.61 -1.87 -40.49
N ASP A 558 13.90 -1.94 -40.70
CA ASP A 558 14.94 -1.99 -39.67
C ASP A 558 14.65 -1.11 -38.45
N GLY A 559 14.29 -1.74 -37.35
CA GLY A 559 13.97 -1.13 -36.06
C GLY A 559 12.64 -0.37 -36.01
N VAL A 560 11.80 -0.44 -37.03
CA VAL A 560 10.44 0.14 -37.04
C VAL A 560 9.42 -0.98 -36.95
N PHE A 561 8.61 -0.92 -35.94
CA PHE A 561 7.57 -1.89 -35.62
C PHE A 561 6.18 -1.30 -35.88
N MET A 562 5.26 -2.14 -36.29
CA MET A 562 3.85 -1.79 -36.47
C MET A 562 2.96 -2.81 -35.76
N ALA A 563 2.06 -2.31 -34.94
CA ALA A 563 0.99 -3.09 -34.33
C ALA A 563 -0.37 -2.63 -34.89
N HIS A 564 -1.25 -3.62 -35.08
CA HIS A 564 -2.63 -3.39 -35.51
C HIS A 564 -3.55 -3.47 -34.30
N VAL A 565 -3.98 -2.32 -33.80
CA VAL A 565 -4.85 -2.21 -32.62
C VAL A 565 -6.30 -2.16 -33.09
N SER A 566 -7.08 -3.19 -32.77
CA SER A 566 -8.49 -3.32 -33.18
C SER A 566 -9.31 -4.05 -32.13
N GLY A 567 -10.65 -4.01 -32.26
CA GLY A 567 -11.55 -4.76 -31.40
C GLY A 567 -11.64 -4.23 -29.96
N LEU A 568 -11.16 -3.02 -29.72
CA LEU A 568 -11.32 -2.36 -28.44
C LEU A 568 -12.77 -1.86 -28.28
N LYS A 569 -13.30 -1.94 -27.06
CA LYS A 569 -14.61 -1.38 -26.71
C LYS A 569 -14.52 0.14 -26.62
N PRO A 570 -15.63 0.88 -26.82
CA PRO A 570 -15.65 2.31 -26.58
C PRO A 570 -15.17 2.67 -25.18
N GLY A 571 -14.26 3.64 -25.08
CA GLY A 571 -13.64 4.04 -23.82
C GLY A 571 -12.24 4.62 -24.01
N ALA A 572 -11.62 5.06 -22.94
CA ALA A 572 -10.25 5.57 -22.96
C ALA A 572 -9.27 4.45 -22.59
N TYR A 573 -8.10 4.45 -23.22
CA TYR A 573 -7.05 3.44 -23.05
C TYR A 573 -5.68 4.09 -22.87
N TYR A 574 -4.83 3.42 -22.08
CA TYR A 574 -3.39 3.67 -22.06
C TYR A 574 -2.68 2.59 -22.88
N LEU A 575 -1.85 3.01 -23.81
CA LEU A 575 -1.06 2.14 -24.65
C LEU A 575 0.40 2.18 -24.22
N TYR A 576 1.01 1.01 -24.08
CA TYR A 576 2.41 0.83 -23.74
C TYR A 576 3.08 -0.07 -24.78
N VAL A 577 4.36 0.16 -25.03
CA VAL A 577 5.19 -0.74 -25.81
C VAL A 577 5.95 -1.66 -24.86
N GLU A 578 5.93 -2.97 -25.15
CA GLU A 578 6.77 -3.97 -24.51
C GLU A 578 7.69 -4.64 -25.54
N ALA A 579 8.96 -4.73 -25.19
CA ALA A 579 9.98 -5.52 -25.93
C ALA A 579 10.96 -6.11 -24.91
N PRO A 580 10.56 -7.18 -24.20
CA PRO A 580 11.33 -7.72 -23.06
C PRO A 580 12.74 -8.14 -23.42
N ALA A 581 12.95 -8.68 -24.65
CA ALA A 581 14.26 -9.04 -25.14
C ALA A 581 15.25 -7.86 -25.20
N TRP A 582 14.72 -6.63 -25.19
CA TRP A 582 15.46 -5.38 -25.25
C TRP A 582 15.33 -4.55 -23.98
N GLY A 583 14.79 -5.15 -22.90
CA GLY A 583 14.64 -4.50 -21.61
C GLY A 583 13.53 -3.43 -21.57
N VAL A 584 12.59 -3.44 -22.53
CA VAL A 584 11.45 -2.53 -22.55
C VAL A 584 10.24 -3.24 -21.95
N ASN A 585 9.78 -2.78 -20.79
CA ASN A 585 8.55 -3.27 -20.15
C ASN A 585 7.52 -2.15 -20.11
N HIS A 586 6.23 -2.53 -19.99
CA HIS A 586 5.18 -1.54 -19.75
C HIS A 586 5.44 -0.82 -18.43
N GLY A 587 5.32 0.51 -18.43
CA GLY A 587 5.65 1.34 -17.29
C GLY A 587 7.08 1.88 -17.25
N ASP A 588 7.99 1.43 -18.12
CA ASP A 588 9.32 2.03 -18.28
C ASP A 588 9.27 3.35 -19.05
N HIS A 589 8.20 3.54 -19.83
CA HIS A 589 7.95 4.72 -20.64
C HIS A 589 6.53 5.25 -20.40
N PRO A 590 6.30 6.57 -20.57
CA PRO A 590 4.96 7.13 -20.44
C PRO A 590 3.99 6.50 -21.45
N PRO A 591 2.74 6.24 -21.06
CA PRO A 591 1.73 5.71 -21.96
C PRO A 591 1.31 6.72 -23.01
N ILE A 592 0.78 6.20 -24.13
CA ILE A 592 0.02 6.98 -25.07
C ILE A 592 -1.46 6.83 -24.77
N ASN A 593 -2.21 7.91 -24.86
CA ASN A 593 -3.66 7.90 -24.67
C ASN A 593 -4.36 7.57 -25.99
N LEU A 594 -5.35 6.66 -25.94
CA LEU A 594 -6.22 6.34 -27.06
C LEU A 594 -7.67 6.43 -26.61
N LEU A 595 -8.50 7.18 -27.33
CA LEU A 595 -9.94 7.25 -27.12
C LEU A 595 -10.66 6.46 -28.21
N VAL A 596 -11.37 5.40 -27.83
CA VAL A 596 -12.23 4.64 -28.73
C VAL A 596 -13.65 5.16 -28.63
N ARG A 597 -14.21 5.64 -29.74
CA ARG A 597 -15.58 6.15 -29.82
C ARG A 597 -16.51 5.15 -30.48
N THR A 598 -17.79 5.23 -30.16
CA THR A 598 -18.84 4.52 -30.90
C THR A 598 -18.95 5.08 -32.32
N ASP A 599 -19.18 4.23 -33.31
CA ASP A 599 -19.66 4.66 -34.63
C ASP A 599 -21.05 5.26 -34.39
N GLU A 600 -21.21 6.58 -34.59
CA GLU A 600 -22.53 7.21 -34.71
C GLU A 600 -23.09 6.99 -36.11
#